data_4cece6d82d8697c8b7022e07aa5e446d
#
_entry.id   4cece6d82d8697c8b7022e07aa5e446d
#
_cell.length_a   1.000
_cell.length_b   1.000
_cell.length_c   1.000
_cell.angle_alpha   90.00
_cell.angle_beta   90.00
_cell.angle_gamma   90.00
#
_symmetry.space_group_name_H-M   'P 1'
#
loop_
_entity.id
_entity.type
_entity.pdbx_description
1 polymer ?
#
loop_
_entity_poly.entity_id
_entity_poly.type
_entity_poly.pdbx_seq_one_letter_code
_entity_poly.pdbx_strand_id
1 'polypeptide(L)'
;MNKYTKFRLVGELDTSISGKLLYLVLLDVIDEDNKIVIPQKRISEALGISRDTVSRNLRRLSRRGYIDIIPTFNECGGRMPNKYYVREG
;
A
#
# COMPACT_ATOMS: atom_id res chain seq x y z
N MET A 1 15.96 7.08 2.50
CA MET A 1 15.53 6.53 3.81
C MET A 1 16.45 5.39 4.18
N ASN A 2 17.04 5.41 5.36
CA ASN A 2 17.85 4.29 5.80
C ASN A 2 16.97 3.18 6.38
N LYS A 3 17.57 2.01 6.58
CA LYS A 3 16.90 0.79 7.00
C LYS A 3 16.14 0.95 8.34
N TYR A 4 16.76 1.61 9.32
CA TYR A 4 16.17 1.77 10.64
C TYR A 4 15.02 2.76 10.65
N THR A 5 15.11 3.83 9.86
CA THR A 5 14.04 4.80 9.71
C THR A 5 12.78 4.15 9.16
N LYS A 6 12.94 3.27 8.17
CA LYS A 6 11.84 2.53 7.57
C LYS A 6 11.12 1.66 8.61
N PHE A 7 11.88 0.91 9.41
CA PHE A 7 11.29 0.05 10.44
C PHE A 7 10.59 0.86 11.55
N ARG A 8 11.14 2.01 11.92
CA ARG A 8 10.51 2.90 12.90
C ARG A 8 9.17 3.41 12.38
N LEU A 9 9.12 3.86 11.14
CA LEU A 9 7.88 4.35 10.52
C LEU A 9 6.80 3.27 10.55
N VAL A 10 7.16 2.05 10.17
CA VAL A 10 6.21 0.93 10.17
C VAL A 10 5.76 0.59 11.57
N GLY A 11 6.69 0.60 12.54
CA GLY A 11 6.38 0.29 13.93
C GLY A 11 5.44 1.29 14.59
N GLU A 12 5.49 2.54 14.17
CA GLU A 12 4.65 3.62 14.71
C GLU A 12 3.26 3.69 14.09
N LEU A 13 2.98 2.91 13.04
CA LEU A 13 1.67 2.91 12.41
C LEU A 13 0.59 2.40 13.35
N ASP A 14 -0.52 3.13 13.41
CA ASP A 14 -1.70 2.72 14.16
C ASP A 14 -2.55 1.78 13.31
N THR A 15 -2.10 0.54 13.20
CA THR A 15 -2.78 -0.49 12.42
C THR A 15 -2.37 -1.88 12.91
N SER A 16 -2.99 -2.91 12.34
CA SER A 16 -2.67 -4.30 12.66
C SER A 16 -1.30 -4.70 12.13
N ILE A 17 -0.81 -5.87 12.59
CA ILE A 17 0.45 -6.43 12.07
C ILE A 17 0.37 -6.63 10.56
N SER A 18 -0.76 -7.14 10.06
CA SER A 18 -0.98 -7.30 8.61
C SER A 18 -0.90 -5.96 7.88
N GLY A 19 -1.46 -4.91 8.46
CA GLY A 19 -1.38 -3.57 7.90
C GLY A 19 0.04 -3.03 7.89
N LYS A 20 0.82 -3.30 8.93
CA LYS A 20 2.23 -2.90 9.00
C LYS A 20 3.07 -3.62 7.94
N LEU A 21 2.85 -4.92 7.75
CA LEU A 21 3.53 -5.69 6.71
C LEU A 21 3.17 -5.18 5.33
N LEU A 22 1.90 -4.88 5.11
CA LEU A 22 1.44 -4.32 3.84
C LEU A 22 2.11 -2.98 3.55
N TYR A 23 2.15 -2.09 4.54
CA TYR A 23 2.79 -0.79 4.38
C TYR A 23 4.29 -0.94 4.07
N LEU A 24 4.96 -1.91 4.70
CA LEU A 24 6.36 -2.21 4.44
C LEU A 24 6.57 -2.63 2.98
N VAL A 25 5.70 -3.49 2.45
CA VAL A 25 5.75 -3.90 1.03
C VAL A 25 5.58 -2.68 0.13
N LEU A 26 4.63 -1.80 0.43
CA LEU A 26 4.40 -0.59 -0.35
C LEU A 26 5.65 0.31 -0.37
N LEU A 27 6.31 0.46 0.78
CA LEU A 27 7.55 1.24 0.84
C LEU A 27 8.68 0.62 0.02
N ASP A 28 8.71 -0.72 -0.12
CA ASP A 28 9.75 -1.40 -0.89
C ASP A 28 9.58 -1.24 -2.40
N VAL A 29 8.35 -1.02 -2.87
CA VAL A 29 8.06 -0.95 -4.31
C VAL A 29 7.74 0.48 -4.78
N ILE A 30 7.92 1.46 -3.91
CA ILE A 30 7.61 2.85 -4.20
C ILE A 30 8.62 3.41 -5.21
N ASP A 31 8.13 4.22 -6.16
CA ASP A 31 9.00 4.90 -7.13
C ASP A 31 9.45 6.29 -6.61
N GLU A 32 10.17 7.03 -7.45
CA GLU A 32 10.72 8.34 -7.10
C GLU A 32 9.63 9.38 -6.81
N ASP A 33 8.43 9.18 -7.34
CA ASP A 33 7.29 10.08 -7.15
C ASP A 33 6.39 9.67 -5.99
N ASN A 34 6.85 8.76 -5.13
CA ASN A 34 6.08 8.18 -4.04
C ASN A 34 4.84 7.41 -4.54
N LYS A 35 4.88 6.96 -5.78
CA LYS A 35 3.79 6.27 -6.43
C LYS A 35 4.05 4.77 -6.50
N ILE A 36 3.00 3.99 -6.28
CA ILE A 36 3.05 2.54 -6.33
C ILE A 36 1.98 2.05 -7.30
N VAL A 37 2.37 1.23 -8.27
CA VAL A 37 1.44 0.60 -9.20
C VAL A 37 1.66 -0.92 -9.09
N ILE A 38 0.86 -1.56 -8.24
CA ILE A 38 0.96 -3.00 -8.04
C ILE A 38 -0.45 -3.58 -7.86
N PRO A 39 -0.81 -4.65 -8.59
CA PRO A 39 -2.10 -5.30 -8.38
C PRO A 39 -2.21 -5.91 -6.98
N GLN A 40 -3.39 -5.83 -6.39
CA GLN A 40 -3.65 -6.42 -5.07
C GLN A 40 -3.35 -7.91 -5.05
N LYS A 41 -3.58 -8.60 -6.18
CA LYS A 41 -3.26 -10.02 -6.32
C LYS A 41 -1.77 -10.29 -6.04
N ARG A 42 -0.88 -9.44 -6.55
CA ARG A 42 0.56 -9.59 -6.31
C ARG A 42 0.94 -9.36 -4.86
N ILE A 43 0.31 -8.39 -4.22
CA ILE A 43 0.52 -8.14 -2.78
C ILE A 43 0.04 -9.35 -1.97
N SER A 44 -1.15 -9.86 -2.30
CA SER A 44 -1.72 -11.04 -1.67
C SER A 44 -0.77 -12.25 -1.76
N GLU A 45 -0.25 -12.51 -2.95
CA GLU A 45 0.69 -13.62 -3.18
C GLU A 45 2.01 -13.42 -2.42
N ALA A 46 2.54 -12.22 -2.43
CA ALA A 46 3.82 -11.90 -1.78
C ALA A 46 3.76 -12.07 -0.25
N LEU A 47 2.63 -11.69 0.35
CA LEU A 47 2.46 -11.75 1.80
C LEU A 47 1.79 -13.04 2.29
N GLY A 48 1.25 -13.84 1.37
CA GLY A 48 0.54 -15.06 1.75
C GLY A 48 -0.77 -14.79 2.50
N ILE A 49 -1.44 -13.68 2.21
CA ILE A 49 -2.72 -13.29 2.82
C ILE A 49 -3.79 -13.16 1.74
N SER A 50 -5.07 -13.22 2.14
CA SER A 50 -6.16 -13.12 1.18
C SER A 50 -6.26 -11.73 0.55
N ARG A 51 -6.86 -11.66 -0.64
CA ARG A 51 -7.11 -10.37 -1.31
C ARG A 51 -8.06 -9.50 -0.49
N ASP A 52 -9.01 -10.10 0.22
CA ASP A 52 -9.90 -9.36 1.12
C ASP A 52 -9.12 -8.70 2.25
N THR A 53 -8.17 -9.41 2.84
CA THR A 53 -7.29 -8.86 3.87
C THR A 53 -6.46 -7.70 3.33
N VAL A 54 -5.88 -7.85 2.14
CA VAL A 54 -5.14 -6.78 1.47
C VAL A 54 -6.05 -5.55 1.27
N SER A 55 -7.22 -5.76 0.70
CA SER A 55 -8.16 -4.67 0.41
C SER A 55 -8.59 -3.93 1.68
N ARG A 56 -8.92 -4.65 2.74
CA ARG A 56 -9.33 -4.04 4.02
C ARG A 56 -8.20 -3.23 4.65
N ASN A 57 -7.00 -3.77 4.62
CA ASN A 57 -5.84 -3.05 5.19
C ASN A 57 -5.46 -1.82 4.38
N LEU A 58 -5.54 -1.89 3.03
CA LEU A 58 -5.31 -0.72 2.19
C LEU A 58 -6.31 0.39 2.51
N ARG A 59 -7.59 0.05 2.63
CA ARG A 59 -8.63 1.04 2.99
C ARG A 59 -8.41 1.64 4.37
N ARG A 60 -7.97 0.82 5.34
CA ARG A 60 -7.67 1.31 6.68
C ARG A 60 -6.49 2.27 6.66
N LEU A 61 -5.41 1.94 5.95
CA LEU A 61 -4.26 2.83 5.80
C LEU A 61 -4.66 4.15 5.14
N SER A 62 -5.52 4.09 4.13
CA SER A 62 -6.03 5.29 3.46
C SER A 62 -6.88 6.15 4.41
N ARG A 63 -7.78 5.54 5.16
CA ARG A 63 -8.63 6.28 6.12
C ARG A 63 -7.82 6.94 7.22
N ARG A 64 -6.70 6.35 7.61
CA ARG A 64 -5.81 6.92 8.63
C ARG A 64 -4.82 7.93 8.06
N GLY A 65 -4.87 8.19 6.75
CA GLY A 65 -4.05 9.19 6.11
C GLY A 65 -2.62 8.77 5.78
N TYR A 66 -2.30 7.50 5.86
CA TYR A 66 -0.96 7.02 5.54
C TYR A 66 -0.72 6.86 4.05
N ILE A 67 -1.77 6.53 3.29
CA ILE A 67 -1.71 6.39 1.83
C ILE A 67 -2.93 7.02 1.19
N ASP A 68 -2.81 7.32 -0.11
CA ASP A 68 -3.93 7.67 -0.97
C ASP A 68 -4.14 6.56 -1.98
N ILE A 69 -5.39 6.18 -2.21
CA ILE A 69 -5.77 5.17 -3.18
C ILE A 69 -6.45 5.88 -4.35
N ILE A 70 -5.86 5.77 -5.54
CA ILE A 70 -6.37 6.40 -6.75
C ILE A 70 -6.83 5.31 -7.71
N PRO A 71 -8.14 5.15 -7.95
CA PRO A 71 -8.62 4.21 -8.95
C PRO A 71 -8.20 4.67 -10.36
N THR A 72 -7.86 3.73 -11.22
CA THR A 72 -7.50 4.02 -12.60
C THR A 72 -8.33 3.17 -13.55
N PHE A 73 -8.54 3.71 -14.76
CA PHE A 73 -9.36 3.09 -15.80
C PHE A 73 -8.63 3.18 -17.13
N ASN A 74 -8.86 2.20 -18.02
CA ASN A 74 -8.34 2.26 -19.38
C ASN A 74 -9.26 3.15 -20.26
N GLU A 75 -8.86 3.34 -21.53
CA GLU A 75 -9.60 4.19 -22.46
C GLU A 75 -11.05 3.74 -22.68
N CYS A 76 -11.31 2.44 -22.53
CA CYS A 76 -12.65 1.86 -22.69
C CYS A 76 -13.47 1.88 -21.41
N GLY A 77 -12.97 2.49 -20.35
CA GLY A 77 -13.63 2.54 -19.03
C GLY A 77 -13.43 1.30 -18.20
N GLY A 78 -12.63 0.31 -18.66
CA GLY A 78 -12.30 -0.87 -17.88
C GLY A 78 -11.38 -0.54 -16.71
N ARG A 79 -11.59 -1.21 -15.57
CA ARG A 79 -10.83 -0.92 -14.37
C ARG A 79 -9.40 -1.45 -14.48
N MET A 80 -8.45 -0.60 -14.19
CA MET A 80 -7.03 -0.93 -14.10
C MET A 80 -6.63 -1.07 -12.63
N PRO A 81 -5.46 -1.66 -12.33
CA PRO A 81 -4.97 -1.68 -10.95
C PRO A 81 -4.89 -0.28 -10.37
N ASN A 82 -5.27 -0.13 -9.09
CA ASN A 82 -5.19 1.15 -8.41
C ASN A 82 -3.74 1.64 -8.34
N LYS A 83 -3.58 2.96 -8.32
CA LYS A 83 -2.32 3.59 -7.93
C LYS A 83 -2.40 3.93 -6.46
N TYR A 84 -1.28 3.81 -5.78
CA TYR A 84 -1.17 4.14 -4.36
C TYR A 84 -0.06 5.17 -4.19
N TYR A 85 -0.30 6.15 -3.33
CA TYR A 85 0.70 7.15 -2.98
C TYR A 85 0.92 7.10 -1.48
N VAL A 86 2.17 7.02 -1.06
CA VAL A 86 2.50 7.10 0.36
C VAL A 86 2.53 8.57 0.75
N ARG A 87 1.78 8.91 1.79
CA ARG A 87 1.76 10.27 2.33
C ARG A 87 2.92 10.44 3.31
N GLU A 88 3.68 11.51 3.11
CA GLU A 88 4.69 11.93 4.07
C GLU A 88 3.97 12.79 5.12
N GLY A 89 3.90 12.24 6.31
CA GLY A 89 3.16 12.87 7.34
C GLY A 89 3.94 13.56 8.40
#